data_9e2dd7f749ff283798f7d042aeafba90
#
_entry.id   9e2dd7f749ff283798f7d042aeafba90
#
_cell.length_a   1.000
_cell.length_b   1.000
_cell.length_c   1.000
_cell.angle_alpha   90.00
_cell.angle_beta   90.00
_cell.angle_gamma   90.00
#
_symmetry.space_group_name_H-M   'P 1'
#
loop_
_entity.id
_entity.type
_entity.pdbx_description
1 polymer ?
#
loop_
_entity_poly.entity_id
_entity_poly.type
_entity_poly.pdbx_seq_one_letter_code
_entity_poly.pdbx_strand_id
1 'polypeptide(L)'
;MNTNPCGGIVFLTLIAGRKQKEALVHALSEAGGRLINVVYGKGSVKAGYLKDMLGLIPEENKIVVTCLLAGDKTEGVFDMLVTKFHFDKPNTGIAFTIRVDKLSV
;
A
#
# COMPACT_ATOMS: atom_id res chain seq x y z
N MET A 1 11.56 -11.23 -21.35
CA MET A 1 11.33 -10.58 -21.00
C MET A 1 11.54 -9.45 -20.88
N ASN A 2 11.49 -8.84 -20.90
CA ASN A 2 11.81 -7.86 -20.81
C ASN A 2 11.74 -7.14 -20.05
N THR A 3 12.03 -7.11 -20.07
CA THR A 3 12.02 -6.45 -18.92
C THR A 3 11.86 -5.00 -19.03
N ASN A 4 11.21 -4.45 -18.09
CA ASN A 4 10.97 -3.05 -18.01
C ASN A 4 12.21 -2.37 -17.46
N PRO A 5 12.87 -1.50 -18.20
CA PRO A 5 14.07 -0.86 -17.70
C PRO A 5 13.80 0.04 -16.50
N CYS A 6 12.54 0.40 -16.27
CA CYS A 6 12.19 1.25 -15.14
C CYS A 6 11.86 0.46 -13.89
N GLY A 7 12.41 -0.73 -13.77
CA GLY A 7 12.29 -1.48 -12.54
C GLY A 7 11.24 -2.57 -12.52
N GLY A 8 10.69 -2.90 -13.68
CA GLY A 8 9.78 -4.02 -13.78
C GLY A 8 8.48 -3.80 -13.04
N ILE A 9 8.10 -4.78 -12.25
CA ILE A 9 6.83 -4.75 -11.54
C ILE A 9 7.10 -4.84 -10.05
N VAL A 10 6.32 -4.08 -9.28
CA VAL A 10 6.42 -4.14 -7.84
C VAL A 10 5.07 -4.55 -7.26
N PHE A 11 5.13 -5.15 -6.09
CA PHE A 11 3.97 -5.49 -5.30
C PHE A 11 3.84 -4.43 -4.22
N LEU A 12 2.77 -3.65 -4.30
CA LEU A 12 2.53 -2.55 -3.36
C LEU A 12 1.59 -3.02 -2.28
N THR A 13 1.92 -2.71 -1.05
CA THR A 13 1.06 -3.01 0.09
C THR A 13 0.82 -1.73 0.87
N LEU A 14 -0.43 -1.46 1.18
CA LEU A 14 -0.83 -0.34 2.04
C LEU A 14 -1.56 -0.89 3.25
N ILE A 15 -1.30 -0.27 4.40
CA ILE A 15 -2.07 -0.55 5.61
C ILE A 15 -2.63 0.79 6.05
N ALA A 16 -3.93 0.89 6.16
CA ALA A 16 -4.58 2.17 6.44
C ALA A 16 -5.87 1.97 7.21
N GLY A 17 -6.49 3.05 7.62
CA GLY A 17 -7.79 2.99 8.27
C GLY A 17 -8.87 2.62 7.29
N ARG A 18 -9.87 1.88 7.76
CA ARG A 18 -10.96 1.40 6.91
C ARG A 18 -11.70 2.53 6.22
N LYS A 19 -11.77 3.69 6.86
CA LYS A 19 -12.51 4.81 6.30
C LYS A 19 -11.92 5.30 4.98
N GLN A 20 -10.65 5.04 4.75
CA GLN A 20 -9.96 5.50 3.54
C GLN A 20 -10.07 4.53 2.37
N LYS A 21 -10.75 3.40 2.55
CA LYS A 21 -10.77 2.35 1.56
C LYS A 21 -11.18 2.83 0.17
N GLU A 22 -12.34 3.48 0.08
CA GLU A 22 -12.87 3.87 -1.23
C GLU A 22 -11.92 4.82 -1.94
N ALA A 23 -11.44 5.83 -1.20
CA ALA A 23 -10.56 6.82 -1.80
C ALA A 23 -9.23 6.21 -2.21
N LEU A 24 -8.68 5.31 -1.39
CA LEU A 24 -7.41 4.67 -1.72
C LEU A 24 -7.52 3.77 -2.93
N VAL A 25 -8.56 2.95 -2.98
CA VAL A 25 -8.75 2.04 -4.11
C VAL A 25 -8.91 2.83 -5.40
N HIS A 26 -9.71 3.90 -5.34
CA HIS A 26 -9.90 4.74 -6.51
C HIS A 26 -8.58 5.36 -6.97
N ALA A 27 -7.83 5.92 -6.03
CA ALA A 27 -6.57 6.58 -6.36
C ALA A 27 -5.56 5.60 -6.94
N LEU A 28 -5.48 4.38 -6.38
CA LEU A 28 -4.56 3.38 -6.90
C LEU A 28 -4.95 2.94 -8.31
N SER A 29 -6.25 2.77 -8.54
CA SER A 29 -6.73 2.39 -9.86
C SER A 29 -6.37 3.45 -10.89
N GLU A 30 -6.57 4.73 -10.54
CA GLU A 30 -6.24 5.84 -11.42
C GLU A 30 -4.74 5.91 -11.69
N ALA A 31 -3.94 5.52 -10.72
CA ALA A 31 -2.48 5.59 -10.83
C ALA A 31 -1.88 4.38 -11.55
N GLY A 32 -2.70 3.46 -11.98
CA GLY A 32 -2.22 2.32 -12.75
C GLY A 32 -2.10 1.02 -11.97
N GLY A 33 -2.60 0.97 -10.75
CA GLY A 33 -2.59 -0.26 -9.98
C GLY A 33 -3.45 -1.33 -10.62
N ARG A 34 -2.99 -2.57 -10.56
CA ARG A 34 -3.68 -3.71 -11.13
C ARG A 34 -3.85 -4.78 -10.07
N LEU A 35 -4.88 -5.60 -10.21
CA LEU A 35 -5.16 -6.68 -9.28
C LEU A 35 -5.25 -6.16 -7.86
N ILE A 36 -6.06 -5.11 -7.67
CA ILE A 36 -6.20 -4.47 -6.38
C ILE A 36 -7.04 -5.35 -5.47
N ASN A 37 -6.49 -5.71 -4.33
CA ASN A 37 -7.18 -6.50 -3.32
C ASN A 37 -7.29 -5.73 -2.03
N VAL A 38 -8.38 -5.90 -1.32
CA VAL A 38 -8.58 -5.28 -0.02
C VAL A 38 -8.91 -6.37 0.98
N VAL A 39 -8.15 -6.41 2.06
CA VAL A 39 -8.40 -7.34 3.15
C VAL A 39 -8.71 -6.52 4.39
N TYR A 40 -9.80 -6.87 5.04
CA TYR A 40 -10.18 -6.21 6.29
C TYR A 40 -9.55 -6.95 7.44
N GLY A 41 -9.02 -6.19 8.40
CA GLY A 41 -8.42 -6.79 9.55
C GLY A 41 -8.71 -6.00 10.78
N LYS A 42 -8.65 -6.69 11.89
CA LYS A 42 -8.59 -6.03 13.19
C LYS A 42 -7.17 -6.19 13.69
N GLY A 43 -6.78 -5.31 14.56
CA GLY A 43 -5.45 -5.39 15.10
C GLY A 43 -5.32 -6.55 16.06
N SER A 44 -5.29 -7.75 15.53
CA SER A 44 -5.13 -8.95 16.34
C SER A 44 -3.67 -9.26 16.63
N VAL A 45 -2.77 -8.59 15.95
CA VAL A 45 -1.35 -8.70 16.25
C VAL A 45 -1.08 -7.94 17.54
N LYS A 46 -0.06 -8.35 18.28
CA LYS A 46 0.25 -7.70 19.53
C LYS A 46 0.34 -6.21 19.34
N ALA A 47 -0.49 -5.52 20.11
CA ALA A 47 -0.69 -4.09 19.94
C ALA A 47 0.61 -3.31 20.03
N GLY A 48 1.44 -3.64 21.02
CA GLY A 48 2.68 -2.92 21.21
C GLY A 48 3.62 -3.05 20.04
N TYR A 49 3.67 -4.23 19.46
CA TYR A 49 4.55 -4.48 18.33
C TYR A 49 4.18 -3.60 17.13
N LEU A 50 2.89 -3.62 16.77
CA LEU A 50 2.44 -2.81 15.61
C LEU A 50 2.62 -1.34 15.88
N LYS A 51 2.27 -0.89 17.08
CA LYS A 51 2.39 0.51 17.42
C LYS A 51 3.84 0.96 17.35
N ASP A 52 4.74 0.18 17.93
CA ASP A 52 6.14 0.56 18.00
C ASP A 52 6.84 0.47 16.65
N MET A 53 6.52 -0.56 15.87
CA MET A 53 7.20 -0.78 14.62
C MET A 53 6.64 0.08 13.50
N LEU A 54 5.33 0.24 13.44
CA LEU A 54 4.68 0.85 12.28
C LEU A 54 3.96 2.14 12.61
N GLY A 55 3.90 2.53 13.87
CA GLY A 55 3.20 3.75 14.24
C GLY A 55 1.70 3.66 14.06
N LEU A 56 1.15 2.46 14.08
CA LEU A 56 -0.28 2.26 13.87
C LEU A 56 -1.00 2.09 15.20
N ILE A 57 -2.25 2.50 15.21
CA ILE A 57 -3.11 2.33 16.37
C ILE A 57 -3.79 0.97 16.24
N PRO A 58 -3.46 0.00 17.10
CA PRO A 58 -3.90 -1.38 16.90
C PRO A 58 -5.39 -1.61 17.04
N GLU A 59 -6.06 -0.79 17.82
CA GLU A 59 -7.49 -0.99 18.07
C GLU A 59 -8.35 -0.58 16.92
N GLU A 60 -7.84 0.24 16.02
CA GLU A 60 -8.65 0.70 14.91
C GLU A 60 -8.81 -0.41 13.87
N ASN A 61 -9.95 -0.39 13.22
CA ASN A 61 -10.18 -1.26 12.08
C ASN A 61 -9.26 -0.83 10.94
N LYS A 62 -8.55 -1.78 10.41
CA LYS A 62 -7.58 -1.51 9.36
C LYS A 62 -7.95 -2.25 8.09
N ILE A 63 -7.45 -1.74 6.99
CA ILE A 63 -7.48 -2.48 5.73
C ILE A 63 -6.05 -2.67 5.26
N VAL A 64 -5.85 -3.77 4.56
CA VAL A 64 -4.60 -4.01 3.84
C VAL A 64 -4.97 -4.02 2.37
N VAL A 65 -4.39 -3.12 1.62
CA VAL A 65 -4.65 -3.02 0.18
C VAL A 65 -3.38 -3.43 -0.53
N THR A 66 -3.51 -4.35 -1.47
CA THR A 66 -2.37 -4.79 -2.26
C THR A 66 -2.68 -4.62 -3.73
N CYS A 67 -1.65 -4.40 -4.52
CA CYS A 67 -1.81 -4.37 -5.97
C CYS A 67 -0.46 -4.55 -6.64
N LEU A 68 -0.50 -4.83 -7.92
CA LEU A 68 0.69 -4.81 -8.76
C LEU A 68 0.79 -3.46 -9.42
N LEU A 69 2.02 -3.00 -9.61
CA LEU A 69 2.26 -1.66 -10.12
C LEU A 69 3.54 -1.70 -10.94
N ALA A 70 3.53 -1.00 -12.08
CA ALA A 70 4.77 -0.85 -12.83
C ALA A 70 5.76 -0.06 -12.01
N GLY A 71 7.02 -0.49 -12.04
CA GLY A 71 8.03 0.12 -11.19
C GLY A 71 8.20 1.61 -11.43
N ASP A 72 8.03 2.06 -12.67
CA ASP A 72 8.21 3.48 -12.99
C ASP A 72 7.06 4.35 -12.48
N LYS A 73 6.00 3.75 -11.95
CA LYS A 73 4.90 4.51 -11.35
C LYS A 73 5.01 4.63 -9.85
N THR A 74 5.99 3.98 -9.26
CA THR A 74 6.12 3.91 -7.81
C THR A 74 6.26 5.29 -7.17
N GLU A 75 7.14 6.11 -7.72
CA GLU A 75 7.38 7.44 -7.16
C GLU A 75 6.12 8.28 -7.15
N GLY A 76 5.39 8.26 -8.27
CA GLY A 76 4.15 9.03 -8.35
C GLY A 76 3.11 8.55 -7.36
N VAL A 77 3.03 7.24 -7.17
CA VAL A 77 2.08 6.68 -6.22
C VAL A 77 2.45 7.09 -4.80
N PHE A 78 3.73 7.03 -4.45
CA PHE A 78 4.15 7.43 -3.10
C PHE A 78 3.92 8.92 -2.89
N ASP A 79 4.18 9.75 -3.89
CA ASP A 79 3.87 11.18 -3.79
C ASP A 79 2.40 11.41 -3.53
N MET A 80 1.55 10.68 -4.23
CA MET A 80 0.11 10.80 -4.04
C MET A 80 -0.30 10.36 -2.63
N LEU A 81 0.28 9.26 -2.14
CA LEU A 81 -0.05 8.78 -0.80
C LEU A 81 0.33 9.80 0.26
N VAL A 82 1.46 10.47 0.08
CA VAL A 82 1.89 11.50 1.03
C VAL A 82 1.03 12.75 0.91
N THR A 83 0.79 13.23 -0.31
CA THR A 83 0.11 14.52 -0.47
C THR A 83 -1.40 14.43 -0.25
N LYS A 84 -2.02 13.34 -0.66
CA LYS A 84 -3.47 13.22 -0.55
C LYS A 84 -3.91 12.47 0.69
N PHE A 85 -3.12 11.53 1.16
CA PHE A 85 -3.52 10.66 2.27
C PHE A 85 -2.65 10.83 3.50
N HIS A 86 -1.64 11.69 3.40
CA HIS A 86 -0.79 12.06 4.54
C HIS A 86 -0.05 10.87 5.15
N PHE A 87 0.41 9.96 4.30
CA PHE A 87 1.12 8.76 4.76
C PHE A 87 2.47 9.07 5.41
N ASP A 88 2.93 10.31 5.33
CA ASP A 88 4.13 10.73 6.04
C ASP A 88 3.86 11.12 7.50
N LYS A 89 2.59 11.08 7.91
CA LYS A 89 2.22 11.44 9.27
C LYS A 89 1.90 10.21 10.09
N PRO A 90 2.13 10.26 11.40
CA PRO A 90 1.83 9.11 12.25
C PRO A 90 0.37 8.72 12.20
N ASN A 91 0.10 7.44 12.25
CA ASN A 91 -1.25 6.88 12.36
C ASN A 91 -2.16 7.14 11.16
N THR A 92 -1.60 7.50 10.00
CA THR A 92 -2.42 7.67 8.80
C THR A 92 -2.37 6.46 7.90
N GLY A 93 -1.19 5.86 7.77
CA GLY A 93 -1.04 4.69 6.93
C GLY A 93 0.41 4.36 6.68
N ILE A 94 0.63 3.17 6.20
CA ILE A 94 1.96 2.67 5.86
C ILE A 94 1.88 2.11 4.46
N ALA A 95 2.90 2.37 3.66
CA ALA A 95 2.99 1.80 2.32
C ALA A 95 4.39 1.28 2.11
N PHE A 96 4.49 0.15 1.43
CA PHE A 96 5.79 -0.35 1.03
C PHE A 96 5.64 -1.16 -0.25
N THR A 97 6.75 -1.33 -0.96
CA THR A 97 6.77 -2.13 -2.17
C THR A 97 7.80 -3.23 -2.04
N ILE A 98 7.53 -4.32 -2.73
CA ILE A 98 8.47 -5.41 -2.87
C ILE A 98 8.63 -5.63 -4.37
N ARG A 99 9.87 -5.73 -4.81
CA ARG A 99 10.13 -5.98 -6.21
C ARG A 99 9.71 -7.40 -6.55
N VAL A 100 8.96 -7.56 -7.63
CA VAL A 100 8.54 -8.88 -8.07
C VAL A 100 9.66 -9.46 -8.92
N ASP A 101 10.16 -10.59 -8.47
CA ASP A 101 11.28 -11.24 -9.15
C ASP A 101 10.80 -12.04 -10.33
N LYS A 102 9.65 -12.70 -10.23
CA LYS A 102 9.18 -13.59 -11.27
C LYS A 102 7.66 -13.64 -11.28
N LEU A 103 7.08 -13.63 -12.46
CA LEU A 103 5.64 -13.82 -12.64
C LEU A 103 5.42 -15.07 -13.47
N SER A 104 4.28 -15.71 -13.27
CA SER A 104 3.95 -16.93 -14.01
C SER A 104 3.32 -16.63 -15.37
N VAL A 105 3.09 -15.41 -15.68
CA VAL A 105 2.47 -15.01 -16.94
C VAL A 105 3.44 -14.27 -17.83
#